data_739c3b2eecd19a440287f5dbf1c0ac80
#
_entry.id   739c3b2eecd19a440287f5dbf1c0ac80
#
_cell.length_a   1.000
_cell.length_b   1.000
_cell.length_c   1.000
_cell.angle_alpha   90.00
_cell.angle_beta   90.00
_cell.angle_gamma   90.00
#
_symmetry.space_group_name_H-M   'P 1'
#
loop_
_entity.id
_entity.type
_entity.pdbx_description
1 polymer ?
#
loop_
_entity_poly.entity_id
_entity_poly.type
_entity_poly.pdbx_seq_one_letter_code
_entity_poly.pdbx_strand_id
1 'polypeptide(L)'
;PEVVVLETNCLFRSVKSKGDSKDYVLDRLSDHVEIFKNHSRWKDAFVSTNSLTKKKDEKNRGFIKRSTVKPYEGGAYMHASEERKSMDADAEKYLLLMKEYCESHGAKLVLVSSPSPKNWTYAKHNSVSDWAQANAVTYEDLNLNDALGIDWASDTKDGGDHLNFDGAKKVSAYVGNWLSEAYGLKDKRNNPDYKHWEEDSVEYASARN
;
A
#
# COMPACT_ATOMS: atom_id res chain seq x y z
N PRO A 1 14.02 -0.42 -7.57
CA PRO A 1 12.77 -0.13 -8.26
C PRO A 1 12.84 1.23 -8.94
N GLU A 2 12.09 1.42 -10.03
CA GLU A 2 11.97 2.71 -10.71
C GLU A 2 10.89 3.59 -10.04
N VAL A 3 9.87 2.95 -9.49
CA VAL A 3 8.75 3.58 -8.77
C VAL A 3 8.49 2.84 -7.47
N VAL A 4 8.21 3.58 -6.42
CA VAL A 4 7.74 3.09 -5.12
C VAL A 4 6.35 3.66 -4.86
N VAL A 5 5.37 2.81 -4.66
CA VAL A 5 3.97 3.21 -4.38
C VAL A 5 3.69 3.04 -2.89
N LEU A 6 3.23 4.12 -2.24
CA LEU A 6 2.80 4.09 -0.85
C LEU A 6 1.29 4.29 -0.75
N GLU A 7 0.61 3.38 -0.06
CA GLU A 7 -0.80 3.54 0.32
C GLU A 7 -0.93 4.52 1.49
N THR A 8 -1.77 5.55 1.37
CA THR A 8 -1.73 6.74 2.23
C THR A 8 -2.52 6.65 3.52
N ASN A 9 -3.43 5.68 3.68
CA ASN A 9 -4.21 5.58 4.92
C ASN A 9 -3.34 5.30 6.15
N CYS A 10 -2.14 4.74 5.96
CA CYS A 10 -1.16 4.54 7.03
C CYS A 10 -0.70 5.87 7.67
N LEU A 11 -0.74 6.99 6.93
CA LEU A 11 -0.31 8.31 7.40
C LEU A 11 -1.20 8.90 8.51
N PHE A 12 -2.39 8.35 8.69
CA PHE A 12 -3.37 8.77 9.70
C PHE A 12 -3.47 7.82 10.91
N ARG A 13 -2.61 6.79 10.93
CA ARG A 13 -2.52 5.86 12.05
C ARG A 13 -1.38 6.27 12.95
N SER A 14 -1.60 6.26 14.26
CA SER A 14 -0.52 6.53 15.21
C SER A 14 0.59 5.49 15.05
N VAL A 15 1.80 5.96 14.81
CA VAL A 15 3.02 5.14 14.77
C VAL A 15 3.43 4.72 16.18
N LYS A 16 2.87 5.36 17.21
CA LYS A 16 3.12 4.97 18.60
C LYS A 16 2.56 3.57 18.83
N SER A 17 3.46 2.58 18.87
CA SER A 17 3.09 1.25 19.32
C SER A 17 2.48 1.33 20.71
N LYS A 18 1.28 0.79 20.88
CA LYS A 18 0.67 0.60 22.21
C LYS A 18 1.37 -0.58 22.91
N GLY A 19 2.67 -0.56 23.03
CA GLY A 19 3.42 -1.62 23.66
C GLY A 19 4.90 -1.39 23.50
N ASP A 20 5.55 -1.31 24.62
CA ASP A 20 6.99 -1.33 24.85
C ASP A 20 7.87 -0.27 24.16
N SER A 21 8.49 0.52 25.03
CA SER A 21 9.64 1.38 24.73
C SER A 21 10.77 0.66 23.94
N LYS A 22 10.75 -0.66 23.89
CA LYS A 22 11.70 -1.50 23.10
C LYS A 22 11.47 -1.39 21.60
N ASP A 23 10.24 -1.43 21.12
CA ASP A 23 9.95 -1.33 19.68
C ASP A 23 10.29 0.06 19.15
N TYR A 24 10.08 1.12 19.93
CA TYR A 24 10.47 2.49 19.57
C TYR A 24 12.01 2.67 19.50
N VAL A 25 12.75 2.09 20.45
CA VAL A 25 14.22 2.13 20.44
C VAL A 25 14.77 1.33 19.27
N LEU A 26 14.13 0.21 18.94
CA LEU A 26 14.54 -0.65 17.82
C LEU A 26 14.22 -0.03 16.47
N ASP A 27 13.11 0.69 16.33
CA ASP A 27 12.80 1.45 15.11
C ASP A 27 13.84 2.57 14.89
N ARG A 28 14.26 3.27 15.93
CA ARG A 28 15.34 4.28 15.84
C ARG A 28 16.72 3.68 15.56
N LEU A 29 16.99 2.49 16.06
CA LEU A 29 18.23 1.76 15.74
C LEU A 29 18.22 1.25 14.30
N SER A 30 17.04 0.94 13.74
CA SER A 30 16.90 0.53 12.33
C SER A 30 17.30 1.62 11.34
N ASP A 31 17.12 2.88 11.70
CA ASP A 31 17.51 4.02 10.85
C ASP A 31 19.03 4.12 10.68
N HIS A 32 19.83 3.49 11.57
CA HIS A 32 21.29 3.60 11.61
C HIS A 32 22.04 2.32 11.26
N VAL A 33 21.35 1.17 11.16
CA VAL A 33 21.99 -0.13 10.91
C VAL A 33 21.19 -0.89 9.84
N GLU A 34 21.82 -1.15 8.70
CA GLU A 34 21.18 -1.81 7.54
C GLU A 34 20.52 -3.17 7.84
N ILE A 35 21.04 -3.90 8.82
CA ILE A 35 20.49 -5.21 9.22
C ILE A 35 19.06 -5.10 9.78
N PHE A 36 18.69 -3.93 10.31
CA PHE A 36 17.36 -3.67 10.86
C PHE A 36 16.35 -3.16 9.82
N LYS A 37 16.79 -2.81 8.60
CA LYS A 37 15.91 -2.38 7.50
C LYS A 37 14.94 -3.50 7.04
N ASN A 38 15.23 -4.76 7.36
CA ASN A 38 14.33 -5.90 7.13
C ASN A 38 13.50 -6.24 8.38
N HIS A 39 12.78 -5.27 8.87
CA HIS A 39 12.10 -5.19 10.17
C HIS A 39 11.20 -6.38 10.57
N SER A 40 10.65 -7.13 9.62
CA SER A 40 9.85 -8.32 9.97
C SER A 40 10.65 -9.60 10.14
N ARG A 41 11.89 -9.65 9.64
CA ARG A 41 12.71 -10.89 9.63
C ARG A 41 13.67 -11.01 10.81
N TRP A 42 14.07 -9.91 11.45
CA TRP A 42 14.99 -9.98 12.58
C TRP A 42 14.34 -10.50 13.87
N LYS A 43 13.03 -10.24 14.06
CA LYS A 43 12.28 -10.83 15.19
C LYS A 43 12.31 -12.36 15.12
N ASP A 44 12.26 -12.91 13.92
CA ASP A 44 12.35 -14.35 13.67
C ASP A 44 13.77 -14.89 13.92
N ALA A 45 14.80 -14.08 13.73
CA ALA A 45 16.20 -14.48 13.94
C ALA A 45 16.56 -14.67 15.41
N PHE A 46 15.88 -13.98 16.33
CA PHE A 46 16.12 -14.12 17.77
C PHE A 46 15.23 -15.19 18.45
N VAL A 47 14.18 -15.65 17.76
CA VAL A 47 13.22 -16.59 18.35
C VAL A 47 13.53 -18.05 18.00
N SER A 48 14.14 -18.33 16.87
CA SER A 48 14.59 -19.71 16.51
C SER A 48 15.43 -19.72 15.23
N THR A 49 16.56 -20.42 15.25
CA THR A 49 17.34 -20.74 14.04
C THR A 49 16.55 -21.52 12.99
N ASN A 50 15.46 -22.21 13.39
CA ASN A 50 14.54 -22.91 12.47
C ASN A 50 13.57 -21.98 11.76
N SER A 51 13.33 -20.75 12.23
CA SER A 51 12.45 -19.79 11.57
C SER A 51 13.11 -19.10 10.37
N LEU A 52 14.43 -19.02 10.35
CA LEU A 52 15.20 -18.47 9.23
C LEU A 52 15.10 -19.33 7.96
N THR A 53 14.78 -20.61 8.11
CA THR A 53 14.63 -21.56 7.00
C THR A 53 13.18 -21.72 6.51
N LYS A 54 12.20 -21.25 7.27
CA LYS A 54 10.83 -21.16 6.77
C LYS A 54 10.77 -20.04 5.74
N LYS A 55 10.87 -20.40 4.45
CA LYS A 55 10.39 -19.52 3.39
C LYS A 55 8.93 -19.19 3.70
N LYS A 56 8.66 -17.98 4.18
CA LYS A 56 7.32 -17.44 4.18
C LYS A 56 6.80 -17.62 2.76
N ASP A 57 5.58 -18.10 2.61
CA ASP A 57 4.98 -18.33 1.30
C ASP A 57 5.01 -17.01 0.49
N GLU A 58 6.01 -16.88 -0.38
CA GLU A 58 6.23 -15.68 -1.20
C GLU A 58 5.36 -15.68 -2.47
N LYS A 59 4.63 -16.78 -2.71
CA LYS A 59 3.84 -16.97 -3.93
C LYS A 59 2.86 -15.83 -4.20
N ASN A 60 2.20 -15.34 -3.17
CA ASN A 60 1.23 -14.26 -3.31
C ASN A 60 1.84 -12.86 -3.20
N ARG A 61 3.16 -12.74 -3.10
CA ARG A 61 3.87 -11.44 -3.02
C ARG A 61 3.28 -10.47 -1.99
N GLY A 62 2.79 -11.01 -0.87
CA GLY A 62 2.13 -10.23 0.19
C GLY A 62 0.64 -9.99 -0.02
N PHE A 63 0.07 -10.38 -1.17
CA PHE A 63 -1.36 -10.25 -1.40
C PHE A 63 -2.15 -11.36 -0.67
N ILE A 64 -3.25 -10.98 -0.02
CA ILE A 64 -4.15 -11.91 0.65
C ILE A 64 -5.45 -11.99 -0.14
N LYS A 65 -5.67 -13.12 -0.85
CA LYS A 65 -6.91 -13.35 -1.59
C LYS A 65 -8.09 -13.47 -0.64
N ARG A 66 -9.15 -12.71 -0.87
CA ARG A 66 -10.41 -12.76 -0.14
C ARG A 66 -11.56 -12.52 -1.12
N SER A 67 -12.43 -13.51 -1.29
CA SER A 67 -13.59 -13.44 -2.19
C SER A 67 -14.91 -13.24 -1.45
N THR A 68 -14.87 -13.10 -0.12
CA THR A 68 -16.05 -12.77 0.67
C THR A 68 -16.67 -11.47 0.19
N VAL A 69 -17.97 -11.41 0.14
CA VAL A 69 -18.74 -10.19 -0.16
C VAL A 69 -19.52 -9.81 1.10
N LYS A 70 -19.33 -8.56 1.55
CA LYS A 70 -20.17 -7.91 2.55
C LYS A 70 -20.42 -6.48 2.06
N PRO A 71 -21.62 -6.17 1.53
CA PRO A 71 -21.94 -4.90 0.94
C PRO A 71 -21.69 -3.71 1.87
N TYR A 72 -21.34 -2.57 1.27
CA TYR A 72 -21.38 -1.28 1.93
C TYR A 72 -22.70 -0.58 1.55
N GLU A 73 -23.43 -0.16 2.57
CA GLU A 73 -24.78 0.42 2.43
C GLU A 73 -24.82 1.92 2.80
N GLY A 74 -23.67 2.54 3.06
CA GLY A 74 -23.58 3.91 3.55
C GLY A 74 -23.73 5.00 2.48
N GLY A 75 -23.90 4.65 1.21
CA GLY A 75 -24.05 5.63 0.11
C GLY A 75 -22.76 6.38 -0.23
N ALA A 76 -22.89 7.61 -0.75
CA ALA A 76 -21.74 8.45 -1.08
C ALA A 76 -20.92 8.81 0.18
N TYR A 77 -19.60 8.81 0.07
CA TYR A 77 -18.71 9.07 1.22
C TYR A 77 -17.67 10.17 0.96
N MET A 78 -17.33 10.45 -0.31
CA MET A 78 -16.40 11.51 -0.68
C MET A 78 -17.15 12.82 -0.89
N HIS A 79 -17.71 13.38 0.20
CA HIS A 79 -18.35 14.70 0.15
C HIS A 79 -17.28 15.78 0.17
N ALA A 80 -17.31 16.66 -0.84
CA ALA A 80 -16.37 17.77 -0.95
C ALA A 80 -16.37 18.63 0.32
N SER A 81 -15.18 18.96 0.81
CA SER A 81 -14.95 19.70 2.05
C SER A 81 -13.65 20.46 1.97
N GLU A 82 -13.57 21.60 2.64
CA GLU A 82 -12.32 22.37 2.82
C GLU A 82 -11.53 21.92 4.06
N GLU A 83 -12.05 20.98 4.83
CA GLU A 83 -11.40 20.46 6.03
C GLU A 83 -10.13 19.69 5.72
N ARG A 84 -9.21 19.65 6.70
CA ARG A 84 -8.00 18.85 6.70
C ARG A 84 -7.98 17.94 7.92
N LYS A 85 -7.60 16.69 7.69
CA LYS A 85 -7.30 15.74 8.75
C LYS A 85 -5.79 15.71 8.96
N SER A 86 -5.30 16.07 10.14
CA SER A 86 -3.86 16.00 10.44
C SER A 86 -3.33 14.59 10.28
N MET A 87 -2.22 14.44 9.55
CA MET A 87 -1.44 13.22 9.53
C MET A 87 -0.79 13.01 10.91
N ASP A 88 -0.42 11.78 11.21
CA ASP A 88 0.43 11.51 12.37
C ASP A 88 1.82 12.11 12.13
N ALA A 89 2.35 12.87 13.11
CA ALA A 89 3.58 13.62 12.93
C ALA A 89 4.82 12.72 12.68
N ASP A 90 4.85 11.53 13.28
CA ASP A 90 5.93 10.59 13.03
C ASP A 90 5.77 9.95 11.65
N ALA A 91 4.54 9.65 11.23
CA ALA A 91 4.27 9.13 9.88
C ALA A 91 4.65 10.16 8.80
N GLU A 92 4.35 11.44 9.00
CA GLU A 92 4.74 12.50 8.07
C GLU A 92 6.26 12.64 7.96
N LYS A 93 6.98 12.57 9.07
CA LYS A 93 8.44 12.56 9.10
C LYS A 93 9.01 11.36 8.31
N TYR A 94 8.47 10.16 8.52
CA TYR A 94 8.92 8.98 7.78
C TYR A 94 8.58 9.04 6.30
N LEU A 95 7.47 9.68 5.94
CA LEU A 95 7.12 9.93 4.54
C LEU A 95 8.17 10.80 3.84
N LEU A 96 8.63 11.87 4.51
CA LEU A 96 9.69 12.73 3.99
C LEU A 96 11.00 11.95 3.80
N LEU A 97 11.41 11.16 4.82
CA LEU A 97 12.61 10.33 4.73
C LEU A 97 12.49 9.28 3.60
N MET A 98 11.32 8.71 3.39
CA MET A 98 11.09 7.78 2.28
C MET A 98 11.23 8.46 0.92
N LYS A 99 10.70 9.68 0.78
CA LYS A 99 10.88 10.49 -0.43
C LYS A 99 12.37 10.71 -0.72
N GLU A 100 13.12 11.23 0.25
CA GLU A 100 14.56 11.49 0.12
C GLU A 100 15.35 10.23 -0.23
N TYR A 101 14.99 9.10 0.41
CA TYR A 101 15.61 7.81 0.12
C TYR A 101 15.32 7.34 -1.31
N CYS A 102 14.08 7.45 -1.79
CA CYS A 102 13.73 7.12 -3.17
C CYS A 102 14.53 7.97 -4.15
N GLU A 103 14.57 9.29 -3.94
CA GLU A 103 15.28 10.22 -4.82
C GLU A 103 16.79 9.94 -4.88
N SER A 104 17.40 9.66 -3.72
CA SER A 104 18.83 9.32 -3.66
C SER A 104 19.19 8.02 -4.38
N HIS A 105 18.21 7.16 -4.63
CA HIS A 105 18.37 5.89 -5.36
C HIS A 105 17.76 5.91 -6.78
N GLY A 106 17.40 7.10 -7.28
CA GLY A 106 16.84 7.26 -8.62
C GLY A 106 15.42 6.71 -8.79
N ALA A 107 14.72 6.42 -7.69
CA ALA A 107 13.33 5.99 -7.71
C ALA A 107 12.36 7.17 -7.54
N LYS A 108 11.12 7.01 -8.01
CA LYS A 108 10.03 7.96 -7.79
C LYS A 108 9.12 7.44 -6.69
N LEU A 109 8.83 8.27 -5.68
CA LEU A 109 7.75 8.00 -4.73
C LEU A 109 6.43 8.45 -5.33
N VAL A 110 5.42 7.60 -5.18
CA VAL A 110 4.03 7.86 -5.62
C VAL A 110 3.11 7.53 -4.47
N LEU A 111 2.19 8.43 -4.17
CA LEU A 111 1.17 8.23 -3.15
C LEU A 111 -0.13 7.78 -3.80
N VAL A 112 -0.77 6.77 -3.20
CA VAL A 112 -2.06 6.25 -3.69
C VAL A 112 -2.99 6.05 -2.50
N SER A 113 -4.22 6.59 -2.59
CA SER A 113 -5.27 6.29 -1.63
C SER A 113 -6.21 5.23 -2.19
N SER A 114 -6.22 4.06 -1.57
CA SER A 114 -7.11 2.97 -1.97
C SER A 114 -8.57 3.27 -1.65
N PRO A 115 -9.54 2.83 -2.48
CA PRO A 115 -10.96 3.04 -2.21
C PRO A 115 -11.38 2.41 -0.89
N SER A 116 -11.95 3.22 0.03
CA SER A 116 -12.39 2.75 1.35
C SER A 116 -13.42 3.69 1.99
N PRO A 117 -14.72 3.49 1.76
CA PRO A 117 -15.77 4.33 2.36
C PRO A 117 -15.72 4.44 3.88
N LYS A 118 -15.20 3.43 4.58
CA LYS A 118 -15.10 3.45 6.04
C LYS A 118 -13.89 4.19 6.58
N ASN A 119 -12.80 4.24 5.81
CA ASN A 119 -11.54 4.77 6.33
C ASN A 119 -11.06 6.02 5.62
N TRP A 120 -11.67 6.37 4.49
CA TRP A 120 -11.26 7.52 3.72
C TRP A 120 -12.29 8.64 3.75
N THR A 121 -11.81 9.88 3.72
CA THR A 121 -12.65 11.09 3.74
C THR A 121 -12.00 12.17 2.91
N TYR A 122 -12.81 13.15 2.48
CA TYR A 122 -12.30 14.29 1.74
C TYR A 122 -11.27 15.11 2.54
N ALA A 123 -11.42 15.20 3.88
CA ALA A 123 -10.45 15.86 4.74
C ALA A 123 -9.07 15.17 4.74
N LYS A 124 -9.02 13.84 4.64
CA LYS A 124 -7.76 13.10 4.45
C LYS A 124 -7.16 13.33 3.08
N HIS A 125 -8.00 13.29 2.03
CA HIS A 125 -7.61 13.64 0.66
C HIS A 125 -6.90 14.99 0.62
N ASN A 126 -7.52 16.04 1.16
CA ASN A 126 -6.96 17.39 1.17
C ASN A 126 -5.58 17.43 1.82
N SER A 127 -5.41 16.78 2.98
CA SER A 127 -4.12 16.76 3.68
C SER A 127 -3.01 16.08 2.89
N VAL A 128 -3.32 14.95 2.25
CA VAL A 128 -2.35 14.24 1.41
C VAL A 128 -2.05 15.02 0.14
N SER A 129 -3.07 15.63 -0.48
CA SER A 129 -2.92 16.46 -1.67
C SER A 129 -2.02 17.67 -1.39
N ASP A 130 -2.28 18.39 -0.29
CA ASP A 130 -1.46 19.54 0.12
C ASP A 130 0.01 19.15 0.35
N TRP A 131 0.24 18.02 1.06
CA TRP A 131 1.59 17.52 1.29
C TRP A 131 2.28 17.09 -0.01
N ALA A 132 1.58 16.38 -0.87
CA ALA A 132 2.10 15.91 -2.15
C ALA A 132 2.48 17.08 -3.06
N GLN A 133 1.64 18.10 -3.13
CA GLN A 133 1.91 19.34 -3.88
C GLN A 133 3.14 20.07 -3.31
N ALA A 134 3.20 20.27 -2.00
CA ALA A 134 4.31 20.97 -1.34
C ALA A 134 5.66 20.26 -1.53
N ASN A 135 5.64 18.94 -1.69
CA ASN A 135 6.84 18.10 -1.82
C ASN A 135 7.10 17.62 -3.26
N ALA A 136 6.34 18.09 -4.26
CA ALA A 136 6.44 17.66 -5.65
C ALA A 136 6.36 16.12 -5.84
N VAL A 137 5.48 15.46 -5.06
CA VAL A 137 5.22 14.02 -5.12
C VAL A 137 3.90 13.77 -5.85
N THR A 138 3.87 12.80 -6.74
CA THR A 138 2.63 12.39 -7.43
C THR A 138 1.67 11.74 -6.45
N TYR A 139 0.41 12.16 -6.49
CA TYR A 139 -0.65 11.60 -5.66
C TYR A 139 -1.87 11.26 -6.51
N GLU A 140 -2.39 10.05 -6.33
CA GLU A 140 -3.61 9.56 -6.96
C GLU A 140 -4.59 9.09 -5.89
N ASP A 141 -5.76 9.75 -5.81
CA ASP A 141 -6.83 9.34 -4.91
C ASP A 141 -7.88 8.52 -5.66
N LEU A 142 -7.81 7.22 -5.49
CA LEU A 142 -8.71 6.28 -6.15
C LEU A 142 -10.15 6.32 -5.60
N ASN A 143 -10.39 7.03 -4.48
CA ASN A 143 -11.73 7.28 -3.97
C ASN A 143 -12.51 8.33 -4.77
N LEU A 144 -11.80 9.13 -5.57
CA LEU A 144 -12.38 10.16 -6.45
C LEU A 144 -12.42 9.72 -7.91
N ASN A 145 -12.04 8.47 -8.20
CA ASN A 145 -11.93 7.96 -9.55
C ASN A 145 -13.08 7.02 -9.91
N ASP A 146 -14.16 7.58 -10.47
CA ASP A 146 -15.33 6.82 -10.88
C ASP A 146 -15.03 5.81 -12.01
N ALA A 147 -13.98 6.03 -12.81
CA ALA A 147 -13.59 5.12 -13.89
C ALA A 147 -13.12 3.75 -13.40
N LEU A 148 -12.80 3.59 -12.11
CA LEU A 148 -12.52 2.29 -11.51
C LEU A 148 -13.71 1.33 -11.55
N GLY A 149 -14.94 1.86 -11.60
CA GLY A 149 -16.16 1.06 -11.62
C GLY A 149 -16.29 0.14 -10.40
N ILE A 150 -15.90 0.61 -9.21
CA ILE A 150 -16.09 -0.14 -7.96
C ILE A 150 -17.58 -0.21 -7.63
N ASP A 151 -18.09 -1.42 -7.53
CA ASP A 151 -19.46 -1.69 -7.05
C ASP A 151 -19.41 -2.07 -5.56
N TRP A 152 -19.82 -1.15 -4.73
CA TRP A 152 -19.82 -1.34 -3.28
C TRP A 152 -20.80 -2.41 -2.78
N ALA A 153 -21.70 -2.89 -3.62
CA ALA A 153 -22.56 -4.02 -3.31
C ALA A 153 -21.80 -5.37 -3.44
N SER A 154 -20.78 -5.43 -4.29
CA SER A 154 -20.10 -6.70 -4.64
C SER A 154 -18.58 -6.70 -4.46
N ASP A 155 -17.91 -5.56 -4.52
CA ASP A 155 -16.43 -5.46 -4.58
C ASP A 155 -15.76 -5.30 -3.21
N THR A 156 -16.51 -5.36 -2.11
CA THR A 156 -16.00 -5.22 -0.74
C THR A 156 -16.20 -6.46 0.10
N LYS A 157 -15.21 -6.80 0.94
CA LYS A 157 -15.26 -8.00 1.79
C LYS A 157 -15.82 -7.75 3.19
N ASP A 158 -15.91 -6.48 3.63
CA ASP A 158 -16.18 -6.13 5.05
C ASP A 158 -17.00 -4.84 5.20
N GLY A 159 -17.82 -4.54 4.20
CA GLY A 159 -18.75 -3.41 4.22
C GLY A 159 -18.05 -2.08 4.01
N GLY A 160 -17.10 -1.99 3.08
CA GLY A 160 -16.46 -0.75 2.66
C GLY A 160 -15.16 -0.39 3.38
N ASP A 161 -14.58 -1.31 4.17
CA ASP A 161 -13.25 -1.11 4.74
C ASP A 161 -12.15 -1.54 3.73
N HIS A 162 -12.29 -2.76 3.19
CA HIS A 162 -11.36 -3.28 2.19
C HIS A 162 -12.11 -3.85 0.99
N LEU A 163 -11.46 -3.78 -0.16
CA LEU A 163 -11.90 -4.47 -1.35
C LEU A 163 -11.72 -5.99 -1.18
N ASN A 164 -12.60 -6.75 -1.84
CA ASN A 164 -12.39 -8.17 -2.05
C ASN A 164 -11.53 -8.40 -3.30
N PHE A 165 -11.39 -9.66 -3.72
CA PHE A 165 -10.57 -10.02 -4.87
C PHE A 165 -11.01 -9.34 -6.17
N ASP A 166 -12.31 -9.21 -6.42
CA ASP A 166 -12.82 -8.62 -7.66
C ASP A 166 -12.62 -7.10 -7.69
N GLY A 167 -12.89 -6.41 -6.58
CA GLY A 167 -12.56 -5.00 -6.43
C GLY A 167 -11.05 -4.73 -6.53
N ALA A 168 -10.23 -5.59 -5.90
CA ALA A 168 -8.77 -5.46 -5.97
C ALA A 168 -8.23 -5.63 -7.40
N LYS A 169 -8.83 -6.51 -8.23
CA LYS A 169 -8.45 -6.65 -9.65
C LYS A 169 -8.68 -5.35 -10.42
N LYS A 170 -9.81 -4.68 -10.21
CA LYS A 170 -10.13 -3.41 -10.87
C LYS A 170 -9.09 -2.34 -10.54
N VAL A 171 -8.80 -2.18 -9.24
CA VAL A 171 -7.77 -1.23 -8.77
C VAL A 171 -6.39 -1.58 -9.31
N SER A 172 -5.99 -2.86 -9.25
CA SER A 172 -4.67 -3.29 -9.71
C SER A 172 -4.49 -3.07 -11.21
N ALA A 173 -5.53 -3.32 -12.01
CA ALA A 173 -5.49 -3.07 -13.46
C ALA A 173 -5.34 -1.57 -13.76
N TYR A 174 -6.11 -0.72 -13.08
CA TYR A 174 -6.00 0.73 -13.24
C TYR A 174 -4.60 1.23 -12.85
N VAL A 175 -4.15 0.91 -11.64
CA VAL A 175 -2.85 1.38 -11.12
C VAL A 175 -1.70 0.88 -12.00
N GLY A 176 -1.74 -0.38 -12.45
CA GLY A 176 -0.73 -0.95 -13.33
C GLY A 176 -0.63 -0.20 -14.66
N ASN A 177 -1.76 0.08 -15.31
CA ASN A 177 -1.81 0.82 -16.56
C ASN A 177 -1.34 2.27 -16.36
N TRP A 178 -1.88 2.95 -15.36
CA TRP A 178 -1.51 4.32 -15.04
C TRP A 178 -0.02 4.47 -14.76
N LEU A 179 0.57 3.61 -13.93
CA LEU A 179 2.00 3.65 -13.65
C LEU A 179 2.85 3.34 -14.90
N SER A 180 2.41 2.38 -15.72
CA SER A 180 3.10 2.06 -16.98
C SER A 180 3.14 3.26 -17.93
N GLU A 181 2.01 3.96 -18.08
CA GLU A 181 1.90 5.14 -18.95
C GLU A 181 2.66 6.33 -18.37
N ALA A 182 2.45 6.65 -17.09
CA ALA A 182 3.02 7.84 -16.44
C ALA A 182 4.55 7.76 -16.26
N TYR A 183 5.09 6.56 -16.08
CA TYR A 183 6.53 6.36 -15.80
C TYR A 183 7.26 5.56 -16.88
N GLY A 184 6.60 5.20 -17.97
CA GLY A 184 7.20 4.46 -19.06
C GLY A 184 7.72 3.09 -18.64
N LEU A 185 7.06 2.43 -17.68
CA LEU A 185 7.51 1.15 -17.16
C LEU A 185 7.42 0.08 -18.25
N LYS A 186 8.52 -0.62 -18.48
CA LYS A 186 8.60 -1.66 -19.51
C LYS A 186 7.77 -2.89 -19.10
N ASP A 187 7.02 -3.43 -20.05
CA ASP A 187 6.38 -4.73 -19.88
C ASP A 187 7.44 -5.83 -19.64
N LYS A 188 7.29 -6.57 -18.58
CA LYS A 188 8.19 -7.65 -18.18
C LYS A 188 7.64 -9.04 -18.52
N ARG A 189 6.43 -9.13 -19.05
CA ARG A 189 5.85 -10.40 -19.51
C ARG A 189 6.73 -10.98 -20.63
N ASN A 190 6.85 -12.30 -20.66
CA ASN A 190 7.74 -13.03 -21.56
C ASN A 190 9.25 -12.76 -21.39
N ASN A 191 9.66 -12.05 -20.34
CA ASN A 191 11.08 -11.92 -20.00
C ASN A 191 11.50 -13.08 -19.09
N PRO A 192 12.51 -13.89 -19.46
CA PRO A 192 12.93 -15.08 -18.69
C PRO A 192 13.26 -14.78 -17.23
N ASP A 193 13.81 -13.60 -16.94
CA ASP A 193 14.15 -13.19 -15.55
C ASP A 193 12.92 -13.03 -14.66
N TYR A 194 11.74 -12.87 -15.25
CA TYR A 194 10.46 -12.67 -14.56
C TYR A 194 9.48 -13.84 -14.73
N LYS A 195 9.91 -14.95 -15.30
CA LYS A 195 9.07 -16.13 -15.57
C LYS A 195 8.32 -16.62 -14.32
N HIS A 196 8.96 -16.57 -13.16
CA HIS A 196 8.36 -16.95 -11.89
C HIS A 196 7.10 -16.11 -11.50
N TRP A 197 6.99 -14.87 -12.00
CA TRP A 197 5.78 -14.07 -11.80
C TRP A 197 4.60 -14.59 -12.62
N GLU A 198 4.88 -15.07 -13.83
CA GLU A 198 3.86 -15.67 -14.70
C GLU A 198 3.37 -16.99 -14.11
N GLU A 199 4.28 -17.83 -13.63
CA GLU A 199 3.98 -19.10 -12.97
C GLU A 199 3.15 -18.88 -11.70
N ASP A 200 3.57 -17.95 -10.81
CA ASP A 200 2.82 -17.57 -9.61
C ASP A 200 1.42 -17.03 -9.95
N SER A 201 1.30 -16.24 -11.03
CA SER A 201 0.02 -15.68 -11.48
C SER A 201 -0.96 -16.77 -11.92
N VAL A 202 -0.51 -17.76 -12.68
CA VAL A 202 -1.34 -18.89 -13.12
C VAL A 202 -1.80 -19.73 -11.93
N GLU A 203 -0.89 -20.05 -11.02
CA GLU A 203 -1.22 -20.79 -9.79
C GLU A 203 -2.22 -20.01 -8.92
N TYR A 204 -1.99 -18.70 -8.74
CA TYR A 204 -2.86 -17.84 -7.99
C TYR A 204 -4.27 -17.72 -8.59
N ALA A 205 -4.37 -17.64 -9.91
CA ALA A 205 -5.66 -17.58 -10.60
C ALA A 205 -6.46 -18.90 -10.43
N SER A 206 -5.77 -20.03 -10.41
CA SER A 206 -6.37 -21.36 -10.27
C SER A 206 -6.70 -21.75 -8.83
N ALA A 207 -6.06 -21.13 -7.83
CA ALA A 207 -6.30 -21.42 -6.42
C ALA A 207 -7.75 -21.11 -6.03
N ARG A 208 -8.51 -22.13 -5.65
CA ARG A 208 -9.83 -21.95 -5.02
C ARG A 208 -9.62 -21.39 -3.60
N ASN A 209 -10.56 -20.55 -3.18
CA ASN A 209 -10.58 -19.97 -1.82
C ASN A 209 -10.73 -21.02 -0.75
#